data_9c5f179995d9903db6217c039b6345b6
#
_entry.id   9c5f179995d9903db6217c039b6345b6
#
_cell.length_a   1.000
_cell.length_b   1.000
_cell.length_c   1.000
_cell.angle_alpha   90.00
_cell.angle_beta   90.00
_cell.angle_gamma   90.00
#
_symmetry.space_group_name_H-M   'P 1'
#
loop_
_entity.id
_entity.type
_entity.pdbx_description
1 polymer ?
#
loop_
_entity_poly.entity_id
_entity_poly.type
_entity_poly.pdbx_seq_one_letter_code
_entity_poly.pdbx_strand_id
1 'polypeptide(L)'
;MEYIVIFLPLLGAFFSGFFGKLIGNKFSQILTSAFVSISAIFSILIFYNVLTNNYESNLIVAKWINSGTLNVNWSIKIDALSSVMLVVVTFVSSLVHIYSIGYMSHDPHKPRFMSYLSLFTFSMLTLVTSDNFLQLFFGWEGVGLCSYFLIGFWFKRETANAAAIKAFLVNRV
;
A
#
# COMPACT_ATOMS: atom_id res chain seq x y z
N MET A 1 -9.34 -0.17 -14.57
CA MET A 1 -8.63 -1.24 -13.84
C MET A 1 -7.62 -0.63 -12.86
N GLU A 2 -6.90 0.42 -13.25
CA GLU A 2 -5.83 1.05 -12.48
C GLU A 2 -6.26 1.55 -11.09
N TYR A 3 -7.43 2.21 -11.01
CA TYR A 3 -8.00 2.64 -9.74
C TYR A 3 -8.23 1.50 -8.76
N ILE A 4 -8.68 0.35 -9.25
CA ILE A 4 -8.96 -0.82 -8.42
C ILE A 4 -7.67 -1.33 -7.78
N VAL A 5 -6.60 -1.45 -8.57
CA VAL A 5 -5.30 -1.95 -8.09
C VAL A 5 -4.79 -1.11 -6.92
N ILE A 6 -4.88 0.21 -7.01
CA ILE A 6 -4.30 1.12 -6.03
C ILE A 6 -5.23 1.32 -4.82
N PHE A 7 -6.52 1.56 -5.06
CA PHE A 7 -7.44 1.93 -3.97
C PHE A 7 -8.02 0.74 -3.21
N LEU A 8 -7.98 -0.48 -3.76
CA LEU A 8 -8.51 -1.66 -3.06
C LEU A 8 -7.75 -1.97 -1.76
N PRO A 9 -6.39 -1.93 -1.73
CA PRO A 9 -5.65 -2.06 -0.47
C PRO A 9 -5.98 -0.94 0.54
N LEU A 10 -6.21 0.29 0.07
CA LEU A 10 -6.63 1.40 0.94
C LEU A 10 -7.98 1.12 1.60
N LEU A 11 -8.95 0.64 0.82
CA LEU A 11 -10.26 0.23 1.37
C LEU A 11 -10.09 -0.89 2.40
N GLY A 12 -9.23 -1.87 2.14
CA GLY A 12 -8.89 -2.92 3.09
C GLY A 12 -8.32 -2.36 4.40
N ALA A 13 -7.38 -1.42 4.31
CA ALA A 13 -6.81 -0.72 5.45
C ALA A 13 -7.87 0.05 6.24
N PHE A 14 -8.75 0.77 5.56
CA PHE A 14 -9.81 1.55 6.19
C PHE A 14 -10.80 0.67 6.94
N PHE A 15 -11.36 -0.34 6.29
CA PHE A 15 -12.33 -1.25 6.92
C PHE A 15 -11.71 -2.03 8.08
N SER A 16 -10.49 -2.53 7.94
CA SER A 16 -9.81 -3.24 9.00
C SER A 16 -9.41 -2.34 10.17
N GLY A 17 -8.98 -1.10 9.89
CA GLY A 17 -8.53 -0.17 10.92
C GLY A 17 -9.68 0.40 11.75
N PHE A 18 -10.72 0.92 11.10
CA PHE A 18 -11.83 1.59 11.79
C PHE A 18 -12.89 0.62 12.28
N PHE A 19 -13.24 -0.36 11.47
CA PHE A 19 -14.33 -1.29 11.77
C PHE A 19 -13.85 -2.68 12.22
N GLY A 20 -12.53 -2.89 12.36
CA GLY A 20 -11.96 -4.19 12.70
C GLY A 20 -12.49 -4.80 14.02
N LYS A 21 -12.85 -3.97 15.01
CA LYS A 21 -13.48 -4.43 16.25
C LYS A 21 -14.92 -4.92 16.06
N LEU A 22 -15.68 -4.29 15.15
CA LEU A 22 -17.07 -4.62 14.84
C LEU A 22 -17.15 -5.83 13.92
N ILE A 23 -16.28 -5.88 12.93
CA ILE A 23 -16.25 -6.91 11.88
C ILE A 23 -15.67 -8.23 12.41
N GLY A 24 -14.82 -8.15 13.43
CA GLY A 24 -14.16 -9.31 14.03
C GLY A 24 -12.81 -9.65 13.38
N ASN A 25 -11.98 -10.35 14.16
CA ASN A 25 -10.58 -10.59 13.81
C ASN A 25 -10.41 -11.43 12.53
N LYS A 26 -11.17 -12.51 12.38
CA LYS A 26 -11.05 -13.43 11.23
C LYS A 26 -11.51 -12.76 9.93
N PHE A 27 -12.65 -12.07 9.97
CA PHE A 27 -13.20 -11.45 8.78
C PHE A 27 -12.30 -10.31 8.29
N SER A 28 -11.74 -9.51 9.20
CA SER A 28 -10.79 -8.45 8.87
C SER A 28 -9.54 -8.98 8.14
N GLN A 29 -9.00 -10.13 8.60
CA GLN A 29 -7.86 -10.77 7.94
C GLN A 29 -8.22 -11.28 6.53
N ILE A 30 -9.37 -11.93 6.38
CA ILE A 30 -9.83 -12.45 5.09
C ILE A 30 -10.11 -11.29 4.12
N LEU A 31 -10.79 -10.24 4.57
CA LEU A 31 -11.14 -9.09 3.76
C LEU A 31 -9.91 -8.38 3.18
N THR A 32 -8.93 -8.06 4.04
CA THR A 32 -7.69 -7.40 3.61
C THR A 32 -6.88 -8.26 2.66
N SER A 33 -6.73 -9.56 2.98
CA SER A 33 -6.02 -10.50 2.11
C SER A 33 -6.72 -10.67 0.76
N ALA A 34 -8.05 -10.74 0.73
CA ALA A 34 -8.82 -10.83 -0.50
C ALA A 34 -8.65 -9.58 -1.36
N PHE A 35 -8.72 -8.38 -0.78
CA PHE A 35 -8.58 -7.12 -1.50
C PHE A 35 -7.19 -6.99 -2.14
N VAL A 36 -6.13 -7.34 -1.41
CA VAL A 36 -4.77 -7.29 -1.95
C VAL A 36 -4.56 -8.38 -3.01
N SER A 37 -5.14 -9.57 -2.85
CA SER A 37 -5.06 -10.64 -3.85
C SER A 37 -5.81 -10.29 -5.14
N ILE A 38 -6.97 -9.66 -5.04
CA ILE A 38 -7.70 -9.13 -6.19
C ILE A 38 -6.87 -8.04 -6.89
N SER A 39 -6.24 -7.14 -6.12
CA SER A 39 -5.33 -6.14 -6.65
C SER A 39 -4.17 -6.77 -7.42
N ALA A 40 -3.61 -7.89 -6.93
CA ALA A 40 -2.56 -8.64 -7.61
C ALA A 40 -3.03 -9.23 -8.95
N ILE A 41 -4.24 -9.78 -9.02
CA ILE A 41 -4.81 -10.29 -10.27
C ILE A 41 -4.96 -9.15 -11.29
N PHE A 42 -5.50 -8.01 -10.89
CA PHE A 42 -5.65 -6.87 -11.80
C PHE A 42 -4.30 -6.28 -12.24
N SER A 43 -3.28 -6.29 -11.39
CA SER A 43 -1.94 -5.83 -11.77
C SER A 43 -1.31 -6.72 -12.85
N ILE A 44 -1.52 -8.04 -12.79
CA ILE A 44 -1.09 -8.99 -13.83
C ILE A 44 -1.80 -8.71 -15.15
N LEU A 45 -3.11 -8.41 -15.11
CA LEU A 45 -3.87 -8.06 -16.33
C LEU A 45 -3.38 -6.74 -16.96
N ILE A 46 -3.05 -5.74 -16.14
CA ILE A 46 -2.46 -4.47 -16.61
C ILE A 46 -1.11 -4.75 -17.27
N PHE A 47 -0.25 -5.51 -16.61
CA PHE A 47 1.06 -5.89 -17.14
C PHE A 47 0.95 -6.61 -18.47
N TYR A 48 0.01 -7.56 -18.60
CA TYR A 48 -0.25 -8.24 -19.86
C TYR A 48 -0.67 -7.27 -20.96
N ASN A 49 -1.54 -6.31 -20.68
CA ASN A 49 -1.95 -5.28 -21.64
C ASN A 49 -0.79 -4.36 -22.05
N VAL A 50 0.09 -4.00 -21.12
CA VAL A 50 1.28 -3.19 -21.42
C VAL A 50 2.21 -3.95 -22.37
N LEU A 51 2.43 -5.25 -22.15
CA LEU A 51 3.30 -6.06 -22.98
C LEU A 51 2.74 -6.32 -24.39
N THR A 52 1.44 -6.56 -24.50
CA THR A 52 0.83 -6.95 -25.80
C THR A 52 0.45 -5.76 -26.66
N ASN A 53 -0.05 -4.70 -26.04
CA ASN A 53 -0.65 -3.55 -26.74
C ASN A 53 0.20 -2.26 -26.62
N ASN A 54 1.39 -2.32 -26.00
CA ASN A 54 2.19 -1.13 -25.64
C ASN A 54 1.33 -0.07 -24.93
N TYR A 55 0.45 -0.53 -24.03
CA TYR A 55 -0.49 0.33 -23.33
C TYR A 55 0.25 1.20 -22.33
N GLU A 56 0.16 2.51 -22.50
CA GLU A 56 0.62 3.50 -21.54
C GLU A 56 -0.56 4.37 -21.14
N SER A 57 -0.68 4.68 -19.87
CA SER A 57 -1.73 5.57 -19.38
C SER A 57 -1.23 6.55 -18.34
N ASN A 58 -1.76 7.76 -18.38
CA ASN A 58 -1.59 8.76 -17.34
C ASN A 58 -2.96 9.29 -16.96
N LEU A 59 -3.50 8.79 -15.83
CA LEU A 59 -4.83 9.12 -15.34
C LEU A 59 -4.75 10.16 -14.24
N ILE A 60 -5.28 11.35 -14.49
CA ILE A 60 -5.40 12.39 -13.45
C ILE A 60 -6.58 12.03 -12.54
N VAL A 61 -6.29 11.73 -11.27
CA VAL A 61 -7.28 11.42 -10.24
C VAL A 61 -7.89 12.71 -9.67
N ALA A 62 -7.03 13.66 -9.31
CA ALA A 62 -7.44 14.94 -8.73
C ALA A 62 -6.38 16.03 -8.96
N LYS A 63 -6.83 17.29 -9.00
CA LYS A 63 -5.91 18.44 -8.87
C LYS A 63 -5.51 18.57 -7.41
N TRP A 64 -4.21 18.57 -7.13
CA TRP A 64 -3.71 18.57 -5.75
C TRP A 64 -3.21 19.95 -5.31
N ILE A 65 -2.17 20.45 -5.96
CA ILE A 65 -1.58 21.75 -5.62
C ILE A 65 -1.65 22.64 -6.84
N ASN A 66 -2.30 23.81 -6.69
CA ASN A 66 -2.41 24.83 -7.69
C ASN A 66 -1.99 26.17 -7.06
N SER A 67 -0.78 26.65 -7.37
CA SER A 67 -0.27 27.92 -6.84
C SER A 67 0.58 28.62 -7.90
N GLY A 68 0.05 29.66 -8.53
CA GLY A 68 0.72 30.38 -9.60
C GLY A 68 1.11 29.48 -10.77
N THR A 69 2.41 29.35 -11.03
CA THR A 69 2.94 28.49 -12.09
C THR A 69 3.08 27.01 -11.68
N LEU A 70 2.98 26.69 -10.38
CA LEU A 70 3.09 25.32 -9.88
C LEU A 70 1.73 24.62 -9.93
N ASN A 71 1.60 23.67 -10.85
CA ASN A 71 0.43 22.83 -11.01
C ASN A 71 0.83 21.36 -10.79
N VAL A 72 0.38 20.75 -9.68
CA VAL A 72 0.63 19.36 -9.35
C VAL A 72 -0.68 18.61 -9.26
N ASN A 73 -0.79 17.55 -10.05
CA ASN A 73 -1.94 16.68 -10.04
C ASN A 73 -1.61 15.39 -9.29
N TRP A 74 -2.61 14.80 -8.66
CA TRP A 74 -2.56 13.42 -8.23
C TRP A 74 -2.91 12.55 -9.43
N SER A 75 -1.95 11.80 -9.92
CA SER A 75 -2.08 11.01 -11.14
C SER A 75 -1.62 9.57 -10.94
N ILE A 76 -2.08 8.69 -11.82
CA ILE A 76 -1.66 7.29 -11.90
C ILE A 76 -0.99 7.12 -13.26
N LYS A 77 0.31 6.93 -13.25
CA LYS A 77 1.10 6.68 -14.46
C LYS A 77 1.40 5.20 -14.57
N ILE A 78 1.02 4.62 -15.70
CA ILE A 78 1.32 3.22 -16.05
C ILE A 78 2.18 3.23 -17.31
N ASP A 79 3.38 2.73 -17.15
CA ASP A 79 4.34 2.43 -18.21
C ASP A 79 4.92 1.02 -18.02
N ALA A 80 5.87 0.62 -18.83
CA ALA A 80 6.48 -0.70 -18.74
C ALA A 80 7.14 -0.95 -17.37
N LEU A 81 7.84 0.05 -16.82
CA LEU A 81 8.53 -0.07 -15.54
C LEU A 81 7.54 -0.15 -14.38
N SER A 82 6.57 0.77 -14.34
CA SER A 82 5.56 0.80 -13.27
C SER A 82 4.69 -0.44 -13.27
N SER A 83 4.34 -0.99 -14.45
CA SER A 83 3.55 -2.21 -14.56
C SER A 83 4.25 -3.45 -13.99
N VAL A 84 5.56 -3.62 -14.24
CA VAL A 84 6.37 -4.67 -13.60
C VAL A 84 6.36 -4.50 -12.08
N MET A 85 6.62 -3.29 -11.61
CA MET A 85 6.65 -3.00 -10.17
C MET A 85 5.28 -3.20 -9.50
N LEU A 86 4.18 -2.86 -10.19
CA LEU A 86 2.83 -3.15 -9.69
C LEU A 86 2.63 -4.65 -9.42
N VAL A 87 3.04 -5.51 -10.37
CA VAL A 87 2.94 -6.96 -10.21
C VAL A 87 3.79 -7.45 -9.04
N VAL A 88 5.06 -7.01 -8.96
CA VAL A 88 5.96 -7.44 -7.89
C VAL A 88 5.40 -7.04 -6.52
N VAL A 89 5.01 -5.76 -6.36
CA VAL A 89 4.51 -5.25 -5.07
C VAL A 89 3.22 -5.95 -4.66
N THR A 90 2.23 -6.06 -5.56
CA THR A 90 0.94 -6.65 -5.21
C THR A 90 1.02 -8.15 -4.97
N PHE A 91 1.83 -8.87 -5.77
CA PHE A 91 2.02 -10.31 -5.62
C PHE A 91 2.70 -10.65 -4.30
N VAL A 92 3.84 -10.02 -3.99
CA VAL A 92 4.56 -10.24 -2.74
C VAL A 92 3.68 -9.83 -1.55
N SER A 93 2.99 -8.68 -1.64
CA SER A 93 2.09 -8.22 -0.58
C SER A 93 0.94 -9.21 -0.35
N SER A 94 0.38 -9.81 -1.40
CA SER A 94 -0.69 -10.81 -1.25
C SER A 94 -0.22 -12.06 -0.48
N LEU A 95 0.98 -12.54 -0.80
CA LEU A 95 1.59 -13.67 -0.08
C LEU A 95 1.86 -13.34 1.38
N VAL A 96 2.36 -12.14 1.65
CA VAL A 96 2.60 -11.65 3.02
C VAL A 96 1.30 -11.52 3.81
N HIS A 97 0.20 -11.02 3.19
CA HIS A 97 -1.10 -10.95 3.84
C HIS A 97 -1.63 -12.34 4.20
N ILE A 98 -1.55 -13.31 3.28
CA ILE A 98 -1.97 -14.69 3.53
C ILE A 98 -1.13 -15.32 4.65
N TYR A 99 0.19 -15.17 4.59
CA TYR A 99 1.09 -15.64 5.64
C TYR A 99 0.77 -15.03 7.00
N SER A 100 0.44 -13.74 7.03
CA SER A 100 0.14 -12.99 8.26
C SER A 100 -1.12 -13.50 8.98
N ILE A 101 -2.03 -14.19 8.31
CA ILE A 101 -3.19 -14.82 8.93
C ILE A 101 -2.74 -15.85 9.98
N GLY A 102 -1.78 -16.70 9.59
CA GLY A 102 -1.19 -17.70 10.50
C GLY A 102 -0.24 -17.06 11.53
N TYR A 103 0.64 -16.16 11.06
CA TYR A 103 1.63 -15.50 11.91
C TYR A 103 1.01 -14.75 13.10
N MET A 104 -0.09 -14.03 12.86
CA MET A 104 -0.79 -13.25 13.90
C MET A 104 -1.87 -14.06 14.62
N SER A 105 -1.92 -15.40 14.48
CA SER A 105 -2.99 -16.24 15.03
C SER A 105 -3.18 -16.11 16.55
N HIS A 106 -2.10 -15.85 17.29
CA HIS A 106 -2.11 -15.72 18.76
C HIS A 106 -2.19 -14.27 19.27
N ASP A 107 -2.13 -13.25 18.39
CA ASP A 107 -2.17 -11.84 18.79
C ASP A 107 -3.62 -11.32 18.83
N PRO A 108 -4.00 -10.55 19.87
CA PRO A 108 -5.36 -9.99 19.97
C PRO A 108 -5.59 -8.82 19.01
N HIS A 109 -4.54 -8.18 18.49
CA HIS A 109 -4.61 -6.97 17.68
C HIS A 109 -4.47 -7.22 16.16
N LYS A 110 -4.96 -8.37 15.68
CA LYS A 110 -4.91 -8.78 14.26
C LYS A 110 -5.41 -7.71 13.27
N PRO A 111 -6.59 -7.07 13.47
CA PRO A 111 -7.11 -6.09 12.52
C PRO A 111 -6.18 -4.88 12.35
N ARG A 112 -5.57 -4.42 13.45
CA ARG A 112 -4.62 -3.30 13.42
C ARG A 112 -3.38 -3.63 12.59
N PHE A 113 -2.83 -4.84 12.76
CA PHE A 113 -1.69 -5.30 11.97
C PHE A 113 -2.03 -5.37 10.48
N MET A 114 -3.14 -6.00 10.13
CA MET A 114 -3.61 -6.12 8.74
C MET A 114 -3.90 -4.76 8.10
N SER A 115 -4.44 -3.82 8.87
CA SER A 115 -4.65 -2.45 8.41
C SER A 115 -3.34 -1.75 8.05
N TYR A 116 -2.32 -1.84 8.90
CA TYR A 116 -1.01 -1.24 8.63
C TYR A 116 -0.33 -1.89 7.42
N LEU A 117 -0.45 -3.20 7.26
CA LEU A 117 0.11 -3.93 6.13
C LEU A 117 -0.57 -3.53 4.81
N SER A 118 -1.90 -3.40 4.81
CA SER A 118 -2.66 -2.93 3.65
C SER A 118 -2.36 -1.46 3.32
N LEU A 119 -2.19 -0.60 4.34
CA LEU A 119 -1.82 0.80 4.15
C LEU A 119 -0.40 0.93 3.59
N PHE A 120 0.53 0.08 4.03
CA PHE A 120 1.86 -0.03 3.47
C PHE A 120 1.80 -0.35 1.97
N THR A 121 1.00 -1.36 1.59
CA THR A 121 0.80 -1.74 0.19
C THR A 121 0.25 -0.58 -0.64
N PHE A 122 -0.77 0.12 -0.14
CA PHE A 122 -1.31 1.30 -0.81
C PHE A 122 -0.25 2.40 -1.02
N SER A 123 0.53 2.72 0.02
CA SER A 123 1.59 3.74 -0.06
C SER A 123 2.65 3.37 -1.09
N MET A 124 3.03 2.09 -1.14
CA MET A 124 3.99 1.59 -2.11
C MET A 124 3.45 1.64 -3.54
N LEU A 125 2.17 1.31 -3.75
CA LEU A 125 1.53 1.43 -5.06
C LEU A 125 1.43 2.90 -5.51
N THR A 126 1.09 3.82 -4.62
CA THR A 126 1.06 5.25 -4.89
C THR A 126 2.45 5.78 -5.30
N LEU A 127 3.50 5.29 -4.64
CA LEU A 127 4.88 5.64 -4.95
C LEU A 127 5.26 5.18 -6.36
N VAL A 128 4.99 3.92 -6.68
CA VAL A 128 5.39 3.29 -7.95
C VAL A 128 4.66 3.88 -9.15
N THR A 129 3.41 4.33 -8.96
CA THR A 129 2.58 4.91 -10.02
C THR A 129 2.60 6.44 -10.06
N SER A 130 3.50 7.08 -9.32
CA SER A 130 3.63 8.53 -9.30
C SER A 130 4.13 9.09 -10.63
N ASP A 131 3.51 10.18 -11.09
CA ASP A 131 3.91 10.93 -12.30
C ASP A 131 4.79 12.14 -11.98
N ASN A 132 4.85 12.53 -10.72
CA ASN A 132 5.61 13.69 -10.28
C ASN A 132 6.31 13.46 -8.93
N PHE A 133 7.37 14.23 -8.68
CA PHE A 133 8.20 14.08 -7.48
C PHE A 133 7.45 14.37 -6.17
N LEU A 134 6.44 15.23 -6.16
CA LEU A 134 5.67 15.51 -4.95
C LEU A 134 4.80 14.31 -4.55
N GLN A 135 4.17 13.66 -5.52
CA GLN A 135 3.41 12.44 -5.28
C GLN A 135 4.33 11.27 -4.90
N LEU A 136 5.49 11.17 -5.56
CA LEU A 136 6.51 10.17 -5.20
C LEU A 136 6.97 10.37 -3.76
N PHE A 137 7.25 11.62 -3.35
CA PHE A 137 7.61 11.95 -1.98
C PHE A 137 6.50 11.57 -0.99
N PHE A 138 5.24 11.85 -1.33
CA PHE A 138 4.09 11.44 -0.50
C PHE A 138 4.05 9.92 -0.30
N GLY A 139 4.22 9.15 -1.38
CA GLY A 139 4.25 7.68 -1.30
C GLY A 139 5.43 7.18 -0.47
N TRP A 140 6.62 7.77 -0.64
CA TRP A 140 7.82 7.46 0.13
C TRP A 140 7.63 7.68 1.64
N GLU A 141 7.08 8.83 2.00
CA GLU A 141 6.76 9.17 3.39
C GLU A 141 5.70 8.23 3.97
N GLY A 142 4.70 7.87 3.17
CA GLY A 142 3.67 6.90 3.57
C GLY A 142 4.25 5.52 3.86
N VAL A 143 5.16 5.02 3.03
CA VAL A 143 5.88 3.75 3.25
C VAL A 143 6.72 3.83 4.53
N GLY A 144 7.44 4.94 4.74
CA GLY A 144 8.24 5.16 5.96
C GLY A 144 7.38 5.15 7.23
N LEU A 145 6.24 5.84 7.20
CA LEU A 145 5.30 5.87 8.32
C LEU A 145 4.69 4.49 8.61
N CYS A 146 4.26 3.76 7.58
CA CYS A 146 3.71 2.42 7.75
C CYS A 146 4.76 1.44 8.27
N SER A 147 6.01 1.56 7.82
CA SER A 147 7.14 0.79 8.34
C SER A 147 7.36 1.04 9.82
N TYR A 148 7.31 2.30 10.24
CA TYR A 148 7.39 2.67 11.65
C TYR A 148 6.30 1.98 12.49
N PHE A 149 5.05 1.99 12.03
CA PHE A 149 3.94 1.34 12.74
C PHE A 149 4.05 -0.19 12.76
N LEU A 150 4.59 -0.81 11.72
CA LEU A 150 4.77 -2.26 11.64
C LEU A 150 5.95 -2.73 12.50
N ILE A 151 7.09 -2.03 12.48
CA ILE A 151 8.25 -2.37 13.31
C ILE A 151 7.93 -2.14 14.78
N GLY A 152 7.30 -1.01 15.12
CA GLY A 152 6.86 -0.64 16.47
C GLY A 152 5.53 -1.28 16.90
N PHE A 153 5.04 -2.31 16.19
CA PHE A 153 3.73 -2.92 16.46
C PHE A 153 3.59 -3.38 17.91
N TRP A 154 4.62 -4.06 18.44
CA TRP A 154 4.70 -4.44 19.85
C TRP A 154 5.37 -3.34 20.69
N PHE A 155 4.69 -2.23 20.85
CA PHE A 155 5.18 -1.01 21.51
C PHE A 155 5.65 -1.19 22.97
N LYS A 156 5.33 -2.31 23.60
CA LYS A 156 5.83 -2.65 24.95
C LYS A 156 7.29 -3.14 24.94
N ARG A 157 7.85 -3.45 23.76
CA ARG A 157 9.24 -3.88 23.61
C ARG A 157 10.12 -2.69 23.27
N GLU A 158 11.02 -2.31 24.19
CA GLU A 158 11.94 -1.16 24.00
C GLU A 158 12.83 -1.32 22.76
N THR A 159 13.29 -2.54 22.49
CA THR A 159 14.11 -2.83 21.31
C THR A 159 13.35 -2.59 20.00
N ALA A 160 12.06 -2.93 19.95
CA ALA A 160 11.21 -2.68 18.77
C ALA A 160 10.97 -1.17 18.58
N ASN A 161 10.76 -0.43 19.67
CA ASN A 161 10.56 1.02 19.61
C ASN A 161 11.83 1.73 19.14
N ALA A 162 12.99 1.37 19.64
CA ALA A 162 14.26 1.93 19.20
C ALA A 162 14.53 1.64 17.71
N ALA A 163 14.23 0.42 17.26
CA ALA A 163 14.35 0.04 15.84
C ALA A 163 13.36 0.82 14.95
N ALA A 164 12.13 1.01 15.40
CA ALA A 164 11.11 1.78 14.68
C ALA A 164 11.52 3.24 14.51
N ILE A 165 12.00 3.88 15.58
CA ILE A 165 12.50 5.27 15.54
C ILE A 165 13.70 5.36 14.60
N LYS A 166 14.65 4.43 14.68
CA LYS A 166 15.81 4.39 13.78
C LYS A 166 15.37 4.27 12.32
N ALA A 167 14.49 3.35 11.99
CA ALA A 167 13.98 3.17 10.63
C ALA A 167 13.29 4.43 10.11
N PHE A 168 12.47 5.08 10.94
CA PHE A 168 11.78 6.31 10.59
C PHE A 168 12.74 7.48 10.33
N LEU A 169 13.76 7.65 11.17
CA LEU A 169 14.75 8.72 10.99
C LEU A 169 15.63 8.49 9.76
N VAL A 170 16.11 7.25 9.55
CA VAL A 170 16.96 6.92 8.40
C VAL A 170 16.21 7.09 7.07
N ASN A 171 14.91 6.85 7.05
CA ASN A 171 14.10 7.06 5.85
C ASN A 171 13.99 8.55 5.43
N ARG A 172 14.39 9.49 6.30
CA ARG A 172 14.38 10.94 6.06
C ARG A 172 15.69 11.49 5.53
N VAL A 173 16.76 10.73 5.62
CA VAL A 173 18.11 11.10 5.13
C VAL A 173 18.30 10.60 3.72
#